data_2d483ce01b5da6a48aeda0312e74240f
#
_entry.id   2d483ce01b5da6a48aeda0312e74240f
#
_cell.length_a   1.000
_cell.length_b   1.000
_cell.length_c   1.000
_cell.angle_alpha   90.00
_cell.angle_beta   90.00
_cell.angle_gamma   90.00
#
_symmetry.space_group_name_H-M   'P 1'
#
loop_
_entity.id
_entity.type
_entity.pdbx_description
1 polymer ?
#
loop_
_entity_poly.entity_id
_entity_poly.type
_entity_poly.pdbx_seq_one_letter_code
_entity_poly.pdbx_strand_id
1 'polypeptide(L)'
;MKNLIFLIIFCFSTHIYAQSEIDSIYISPRKQKLINDPLTPSKAAFYSSVVPGLGQVYTRRYWMIPIIYGGLGASAYYYNFNNKEMNKYRTAYKRRLAGYFDDEYIDIIPENEKLLEGMKFHRRYKDFSFIFLVGTYVLNIIDANVGAHLLQFNVSEDLSFSPYIESDYFDFSQSAGIKFKINID
;
A
#
# COMPACT_ATOMS: atom_id res chain seq x y z
N MET A 1 -8.78 19.52 -14.98
CA MET A 1 -8.45 18.44 -14.02
C MET A 1 -8.15 17.10 -14.69
N LYS A 2 -8.91 16.67 -15.72
CA LYS A 2 -8.64 15.39 -16.43
C LYS A 2 -7.24 15.33 -17.07
N ASN A 3 -6.77 16.42 -17.67
CA ASN A 3 -5.45 16.45 -18.32
C ASN A 3 -4.26 16.40 -17.34
N LEU A 4 -4.45 16.87 -16.10
CA LEU A 4 -3.42 16.81 -15.07
C LEU A 4 -3.22 15.37 -14.57
N ILE A 5 -4.30 14.61 -14.44
CA ILE A 5 -4.27 13.18 -14.06
C ILE A 5 -3.57 12.35 -15.14
N PHE A 6 -3.82 12.66 -16.43
CA PHE A 6 -3.16 11.99 -17.54
C PHE A 6 -1.65 12.27 -17.59
N LEU A 7 -1.24 13.48 -17.25
CA LEU A 7 0.17 13.90 -17.20
C LEU A 7 0.91 13.23 -16.04
N ILE A 8 0.27 13.06 -14.88
CA ILE A 8 0.81 12.33 -13.73
C ILE A 8 0.98 10.83 -14.06
N ILE A 9 -0.02 10.20 -14.70
CA ILE A 9 0.05 8.80 -15.12
C ILE A 9 1.13 8.60 -16.19
N PHE A 10 1.29 9.52 -17.12
CA PHE A 10 2.31 9.48 -18.17
C PHE A 10 3.73 9.64 -17.58
N CYS A 11 3.94 10.57 -16.63
CA CYS A 11 5.23 10.69 -15.93
C CYS A 11 5.58 9.42 -15.12
N PHE A 12 4.60 8.71 -14.56
CA PHE A 12 4.85 7.45 -13.85
C PHE A 12 5.23 6.30 -14.80
N SER A 13 4.68 6.27 -16.01
CA SER A 13 4.94 5.19 -16.98
C SER A 13 6.34 5.24 -17.62
N THR A 14 7.00 6.40 -17.68
CA THR A 14 8.33 6.54 -18.28
C THR A 14 9.49 6.06 -17.40
N HIS A 15 9.27 5.90 -16.09
CA HIS A 15 10.30 5.43 -15.16
C HIS A 15 10.44 3.91 -15.04
N ILE A 16 9.54 3.13 -15.64
CA ILE A 16 9.52 1.67 -15.49
C ILE A 16 10.50 0.94 -16.44
N TYR A 17 10.96 1.59 -17.51
CA TYR A 17 11.78 0.93 -18.54
C TYR A 17 13.31 0.99 -18.35
N ALA A 18 13.83 1.62 -17.29
CA ALA A 18 15.26 1.92 -17.19
C ALA A 18 16.08 1.02 -16.25
N GLN A 19 15.54 -0.05 -15.66
CA GLN A 19 16.28 -0.81 -14.64
C GLN A 19 16.23 -2.32 -14.77
N SER A 20 16.23 -2.89 -15.95
CA SER A 20 16.20 -4.34 -16.12
C SER A 20 17.43 -4.95 -16.79
N GLU A 21 18.63 -4.38 -16.63
CA GLU A 21 19.83 -5.11 -17.03
C GLU A 21 21.00 -4.89 -16.04
N ILE A 22 21.59 -6.00 -15.62
CA ILE A 22 22.90 -6.15 -14.91
C ILE A 22 22.88 -6.10 -13.37
N ASP A 23 21.83 -6.46 -12.68
CA ASP A 23 21.91 -6.61 -11.21
C ASP A 23 22.03 -8.08 -10.72
N SER A 24 22.35 -9.02 -11.60
CA SER A 24 22.33 -10.46 -11.26
C SER A 24 23.61 -10.99 -10.59
N ILE A 25 24.67 -10.19 -10.39
CA ILE A 25 25.95 -10.71 -9.86
C ILE A 25 26.53 -9.90 -8.68
N TYR A 26 26.10 -8.66 -8.46
CA TYR A 26 26.68 -7.85 -7.38
C TYR A 26 25.67 -7.50 -6.30
N ILE A 27 25.59 -8.34 -5.26
CA ILE A 27 24.80 -8.00 -4.07
C ILE A 27 25.54 -6.86 -3.34
N SER A 28 24.94 -5.67 -3.32
CA SER A 28 25.56 -4.52 -2.66
C SER A 28 25.85 -4.85 -1.18
N PRO A 29 26.98 -4.36 -0.60
CA PRO A 29 27.35 -4.67 0.78
C PRO A 29 26.28 -4.34 1.82
N ARG A 30 25.45 -3.33 1.54
CA ARG A 30 24.30 -2.98 2.38
C ARG A 30 23.19 -4.02 2.33
N LYS A 31 22.90 -4.59 1.16
CA LYS A 31 21.89 -5.65 1.01
C LYS A 31 22.35 -6.91 1.73
N GLN A 32 23.63 -7.26 1.60
CA GLN A 32 24.23 -8.39 2.30
C GLN A 32 24.15 -8.25 3.82
N LYS A 33 24.40 -7.04 4.34
CA LYS A 33 24.23 -6.75 5.78
C LYS A 33 22.80 -6.96 6.27
N LEU A 34 21.80 -6.57 5.47
CA LEU A 34 20.38 -6.79 5.80
C LEU A 34 19.99 -8.27 5.79
N ILE A 35 20.57 -9.05 4.87
CA ILE A 35 20.34 -10.49 4.76
C ILE A 35 20.95 -11.22 5.97
N ASN A 36 22.15 -10.85 6.37
CA ASN A 36 22.91 -11.54 7.42
C ASN A 36 22.56 -11.11 8.85
N ASP A 37 21.84 -9.99 9.04
CA ASP A 37 21.45 -9.50 10.36
C ASP A 37 20.10 -10.13 10.79
N PRO A 38 20.10 -11.06 11.78
CA PRO A 38 18.87 -11.73 12.23
C PRO A 38 17.83 -10.79 12.82
N LEU A 39 18.23 -9.56 13.20
CA LEU A 39 17.34 -8.55 13.75
C LEU A 39 16.68 -7.68 12.66
N THR A 40 16.99 -7.88 11.39
CA THR A 40 16.43 -7.09 10.27
C THR A 40 14.91 -7.06 10.27
N PRO A 41 14.17 -8.18 10.46
CA PRO A 41 12.70 -8.15 10.50
C PRO A 41 12.15 -7.34 11.66
N SER A 42 12.73 -7.50 12.86
CA SER A 42 12.30 -6.73 14.04
C SER A 42 12.58 -5.24 13.88
N LYS A 43 13.73 -4.87 13.31
CA LYS A 43 14.06 -3.47 12.99
C LYS A 43 13.10 -2.87 11.96
N ALA A 44 12.79 -3.63 10.90
CA ALA A 44 11.84 -3.18 9.87
C ALA A 44 10.44 -2.93 10.45
N ALA A 45 9.93 -3.84 11.28
CA ALA A 45 8.67 -3.69 11.99
C ALA A 45 8.68 -2.49 12.93
N PHE A 46 9.75 -2.31 13.72
CA PHE A 46 9.91 -1.16 14.62
C PHE A 46 9.91 0.17 13.85
N TYR A 47 10.66 0.28 12.76
CA TYR A 47 10.66 1.50 11.94
C TYR A 47 9.28 1.80 11.36
N SER A 48 8.55 0.79 10.88
CA SER A 48 7.18 0.97 10.37
C SER A 48 6.16 1.30 11.46
N SER A 49 6.44 0.94 12.72
CA SER A 49 5.59 1.32 13.85
C SER A 49 5.82 2.75 14.32
N VAL A 50 6.97 3.36 14.04
CA VAL A 50 7.23 4.78 14.35
C VAL A 50 6.71 5.68 13.22
N VAL A 51 7.06 5.35 11.98
CA VAL A 51 6.58 6.06 10.79
C VAL A 51 6.16 5.03 9.74
N PRO A 52 4.89 5.04 9.30
CA PRO A 52 4.41 4.14 8.26
C PRO A 52 5.30 4.21 7.01
N GLY A 53 5.74 3.05 6.53
CA GLY A 53 6.58 2.97 5.34
C GLY A 53 8.09 2.99 5.58
N LEU A 54 8.59 3.36 6.76
CA LEU A 54 10.04 3.36 7.03
C LEU A 54 10.66 1.96 6.99
N GLY A 55 9.94 0.93 7.39
CA GLY A 55 10.41 -0.45 7.26
C GLY A 55 10.57 -0.86 5.81
N GLN A 56 9.69 -0.42 4.93
CA GLN A 56 9.78 -0.64 3.49
C GLN A 56 10.97 0.13 2.87
N VAL A 57 11.26 1.34 3.34
CA VAL A 57 12.49 2.08 2.99
C VAL A 57 13.72 1.30 3.44
N TYR A 58 13.72 0.81 4.67
CA TYR A 58 14.82 0.03 5.24
C TYR A 58 15.11 -1.24 4.44
N THR A 59 14.07 -1.96 4.00
CA THR A 59 14.15 -3.17 3.17
C THR A 59 14.22 -2.89 1.66
N ARG A 60 14.27 -1.61 1.25
CA ARG A 60 14.31 -1.14 -0.15
C ARG A 60 13.09 -1.49 -1.00
N ARG A 61 11.95 -1.75 -0.37
CA ARG A 61 10.66 -2.03 -1.04
C ARG A 61 9.87 -0.72 -1.27
N TYR A 62 10.46 0.25 -1.96
CA TYR A 62 9.90 1.61 -2.13
C TYR A 62 8.54 1.65 -2.81
N TRP A 63 8.25 0.69 -3.67
CA TRP A 63 6.96 0.60 -4.39
C TRP A 63 5.75 0.40 -3.47
N MET A 64 5.95 -0.11 -2.25
CA MET A 64 4.89 -0.27 -1.24
C MET A 64 4.49 1.05 -0.58
N ILE A 65 5.39 2.03 -0.57
CA ILE A 65 5.18 3.30 0.13
C ILE A 65 3.95 4.05 -0.40
N PRO A 66 3.79 4.26 -1.73
CA PRO A 66 2.59 4.93 -2.25
C PRO A 66 1.29 4.17 -1.94
N ILE A 67 1.32 2.84 -1.86
CA ILE A 67 0.15 2.02 -1.51
C ILE A 67 -0.24 2.27 -0.05
N ILE A 68 0.73 2.27 0.87
CA ILE A 68 0.50 2.51 2.30
C ILE A 68 -0.09 3.92 2.52
N TYR A 69 0.56 4.94 1.96
CA TYR A 69 0.09 6.33 2.12
C TYR A 69 -1.22 6.58 1.38
N GLY A 70 -1.46 5.91 0.25
CA GLY A 70 -2.74 5.92 -0.44
C GLY A 70 -3.87 5.36 0.42
N GLY A 71 -3.64 4.22 1.06
CA GLY A 71 -4.59 3.59 1.98
C GLY A 71 -4.88 4.44 3.21
N LEU A 72 -3.83 4.94 3.88
CA LEU A 72 -3.95 5.83 5.04
C LEU A 72 -4.65 7.14 4.67
N GLY A 73 -4.25 7.77 3.56
CA GLY A 73 -4.83 9.03 3.09
C GLY A 73 -6.31 8.90 2.72
N ALA A 74 -6.67 7.84 1.98
CA ALA A 74 -8.07 7.57 1.64
C ALA A 74 -8.91 7.35 2.92
N SER A 75 -8.44 6.52 3.84
CA SER A 75 -9.14 6.26 5.10
C SER A 75 -9.33 7.52 5.94
N ALA A 76 -8.30 8.36 6.04
CA ALA A 76 -8.36 9.63 6.75
C ALA A 76 -9.33 10.63 6.08
N TYR A 77 -9.33 10.67 4.75
CA TYR A 77 -10.26 11.51 3.99
C TYR A 77 -11.71 11.10 4.25
N TYR A 78 -12.05 9.81 4.10
CA TYR A 78 -13.40 9.31 4.32
C TYR A 78 -13.84 9.45 5.78
N TYR A 79 -12.92 9.28 6.73
CA TYR A 79 -13.19 9.56 8.14
C TYR A 79 -13.60 11.02 8.37
N ASN A 80 -12.81 11.96 7.86
CA ASN A 80 -13.10 13.40 8.01
C ASN A 80 -14.39 13.80 7.30
N PHE A 81 -14.62 13.28 6.09
CA PHE A 81 -15.83 13.53 5.32
C PHE A 81 -17.09 13.09 6.11
N ASN A 82 -17.11 11.82 6.52
CA ASN A 82 -18.26 11.27 7.23
C ASN A 82 -18.43 11.91 8.63
N ASN A 83 -17.33 12.29 9.29
CA ASN A 83 -17.40 13.00 10.56
C ASN A 83 -18.03 14.39 10.42
N LYS A 84 -17.70 15.13 9.36
CA LYS A 84 -18.32 16.43 9.06
C LYS A 84 -19.81 16.29 8.76
N GLU A 85 -20.19 15.37 7.89
CA GLU A 85 -21.58 15.13 7.53
C GLU A 85 -22.39 14.65 8.74
N MET A 86 -21.89 13.68 9.50
CA MET A 86 -22.53 13.25 10.75
C MET A 86 -22.81 14.42 11.70
N ASN A 87 -21.84 15.34 11.85
CA ASN A 87 -22.00 16.49 12.74
C ASN A 87 -23.03 17.49 12.20
N LYS A 88 -23.16 17.69 10.89
CA LYS A 88 -24.20 18.52 10.29
C LYS A 88 -25.59 17.96 10.63
N TYR A 89 -25.84 16.68 10.33
CA TYR A 89 -27.10 16.01 10.67
C TYR A 89 -27.40 16.05 12.17
N ARG A 90 -26.38 15.84 12.99
CA ARG A 90 -26.50 15.91 14.46
C ARG A 90 -26.88 17.30 14.95
N THR A 91 -26.30 18.33 14.37
CA THR A 91 -26.59 19.72 14.76
C THR A 91 -28.00 20.10 14.33
N ALA A 92 -28.40 19.79 13.11
CA ALA A 92 -29.77 20.02 12.62
C ALA A 92 -30.80 19.31 13.51
N TYR A 93 -30.60 18.04 13.80
CA TYR A 93 -31.49 17.27 14.69
C TYR A 93 -31.60 17.89 16.09
N LYS A 94 -30.48 18.30 16.71
CA LYS A 94 -30.49 18.95 18.03
C LYS A 94 -31.22 20.29 18.03
N ARG A 95 -31.03 21.11 16.97
CA ARG A 95 -31.71 22.41 16.84
C ARG A 95 -33.23 22.25 16.75
N ARG A 96 -33.72 21.28 15.97
CA ARG A 96 -35.14 20.98 15.85
C ARG A 96 -35.75 20.49 17.17
N LEU A 97 -35.02 19.64 17.92
CA LEU A 97 -35.48 19.24 19.25
C LEU A 97 -35.54 20.39 20.24
N ALA A 98 -34.74 21.44 20.04
CA ALA A 98 -34.80 22.68 20.84
C ALA A 98 -35.85 23.69 20.35
N GLY A 99 -36.63 23.32 19.31
CA GLY A 99 -37.67 24.17 18.75
C GLY A 99 -37.25 25.21 17.71
N TYR A 100 -35.97 25.11 17.24
CA TYR A 100 -35.46 25.96 16.15
C TYR A 100 -35.61 25.23 14.81
N PHE A 101 -36.22 25.91 13.83
CA PHE A 101 -36.46 25.36 12.48
C PHE A 101 -35.71 26.17 11.42
N ASP A 102 -34.43 26.47 11.69
CA ASP A 102 -33.56 27.29 10.85
C ASP A 102 -32.33 26.50 10.33
N ASP A 103 -32.44 25.17 10.27
CA ASP A 103 -31.38 24.31 9.80
C ASP A 103 -31.37 24.16 8.27
N GLU A 104 -30.20 23.83 7.69
CA GLU A 104 -29.95 23.66 6.26
C GLU A 104 -30.87 22.61 5.60
N TYR A 105 -31.44 21.70 6.39
CA TYR A 105 -32.21 20.55 5.90
C TYR A 105 -33.74 20.71 6.03
N ILE A 106 -34.23 21.85 6.51
CA ILE A 106 -35.67 22.02 6.83
C ILE A 106 -36.55 21.85 5.60
N ASP A 107 -36.10 22.37 4.44
CA ASP A 107 -36.85 22.31 3.18
C ASP A 107 -36.63 20.97 2.43
N ILE A 108 -35.59 20.24 2.75
CA ILE A 108 -35.18 19.00 2.03
C ILE A 108 -35.63 17.77 2.81
N ILE A 109 -35.47 17.80 4.12
CA ILE A 109 -35.72 16.67 5.04
C ILE A 109 -36.60 17.20 6.20
N PRO A 110 -37.92 17.29 6.04
CA PRO A 110 -38.82 17.82 7.08
C PRO A 110 -38.94 16.88 8.29
N GLU A 111 -38.69 15.58 8.11
CA GLU A 111 -38.85 14.57 9.14
C GLU A 111 -37.57 14.41 10.01
N ASN A 112 -37.74 14.54 11.34
CA ASN A 112 -36.64 14.39 12.29
C ASN A 112 -36.03 12.98 12.28
N GLU A 113 -36.81 11.96 12.00
CA GLU A 113 -36.34 10.56 11.91
C GLU A 113 -35.34 10.37 10.79
N LYS A 114 -35.55 10.98 9.63
CA LYS A 114 -34.61 10.92 8.49
C LYS A 114 -33.28 11.62 8.79
N LEU A 115 -33.29 12.69 9.58
CA LEU A 115 -32.07 13.33 10.06
C LEU A 115 -31.27 12.38 10.98
N LEU A 116 -31.98 11.66 11.85
CA LEU A 116 -31.36 10.67 12.73
C LEU A 116 -30.80 9.49 11.94
N GLU A 117 -31.49 9.04 10.90
CA GLU A 117 -30.99 8.00 9.98
C GLU A 117 -29.73 8.47 9.23
N GLY A 118 -29.73 9.67 8.67
CA GLY A 118 -28.57 10.27 8.04
C GLY A 118 -27.36 10.39 8.98
N MET A 119 -27.59 10.81 10.22
CA MET A 119 -26.57 10.85 11.25
C MET A 119 -26.00 9.45 11.54
N LYS A 120 -26.87 8.43 11.71
CA LYS A 120 -26.45 7.04 11.96
C LYS A 120 -25.67 6.45 10.78
N PHE A 121 -26.11 6.76 9.55
CA PHE A 121 -25.44 6.35 8.32
C PHE A 121 -23.99 6.87 8.29
N HIS A 122 -23.79 8.18 8.41
CA HIS A 122 -22.47 8.78 8.39
C HIS A 122 -21.61 8.37 9.59
N ARG A 123 -22.22 8.17 10.78
CA ARG A 123 -21.52 7.62 11.94
C ARG A 123 -20.93 6.24 11.63
N ARG A 124 -21.73 5.35 11.04
CA ARG A 124 -21.29 4.00 10.66
C ARG A 124 -20.09 4.03 9.69
N TYR A 125 -20.19 4.86 8.64
CA TYR A 125 -19.09 4.97 7.66
C TYR A 125 -17.84 5.64 8.24
N LYS A 126 -18.00 6.59 9.15
CA LYS A 126 -16.88 7.15 9.92
C LYS A 126 -16.17 6.06 10.74
N ASP A 127 -16.93 5.25 11.46
CA ASP A 127 -16.38 4.19 12.30
C ASP A 127 -15.69 3.10 11.45
N PHE A 128 -16.25 2.74 10.28
CA PHE A 128 -15.58 1.88 9.32
C PHE A 128 -14.28 2.49 8.79
N SER A 129 -14.28 3.76 8.43
CA SER A 129 -13.07 4.45 7.95
C SER A 129 -11.97 4.44 9.01
N PHE A 130 -12.32 4.57 10.27
CA PHE A 130 -11.36 4.47 11.39
C PHE A 130 -10.79 3.05 11.51
N ILE A 131 -11.62 2.02 11.41
CA ILE A 131 -11.17 0.61 11.42
C ILE A 131 -10.21 0.35 10.24
N PHE A 132 -10.53 0.86 9.04
CA PHE A 132 -9.65 0.74 7.87
C PHE A 132 -8.32 1.45 8.07
N LEU A 133 -8.32 2.62 8.69
CA LEU A 133 -7.11 3.39 9.00
C LEU A 133 -6.18 2.60 9.94
N VAL A 134 -6.74 2.08 11.03
CA VAL A 134 -6.00 1.25 11.99
C VAL A 134 -5.54 -0.05 11.34
N GLY A 135 -6.41 -0.71 10.56
CA GLY A 135 -6.08 -1.93 9.82
C GLY A 135 -4.93 -1.73 8.84
N THR A 136 -4.96 -0.68 8.04
CA THR A 136 -3.88 -0.33 7.10
C THR A 136 -2.57 -0.08 7.84
N TYR A 137 -2.62 0.59 8.99
CA TYR A 137 -1.44 0.83 9.82
C TYR A 137 -0.85 -0.47 10.37
N VAL A 138 -1.67 -1.36 10.90
CA VAL A 138 -1.21 -2.66 11.41
C VAL A 138 -0.66 -3.53 10.27
N LEU A 139 -1.34 -3.58 9.13
CA LEU A 139 -0.88 -4.32 7.95
C LEU A 139 0.46 -3.80 7.43
N ASN A 140 0.71 -2.48 7.47
CA ASN A 140 2.00 -1.90 7.12
C ASN A 140 3.15 -2.44 8.01
N ILE A 141 2.91 -2.59 9.32
CA ILE A 141 3.93 -3.12 10.24
C ILE A 141 4.19 -4.61 9.95
N ILE A 142 3.12 -5.38 9.74
CA ILE A 142 3.21 -6.81 9.40
C ILE A 142 3.95 -6.99 8.07
N ASP A 143 3.59 -6.21 7.03
CA ASP A 143 4.26 -6.27 5.72
C ASP A 143 5.75 -5.93 5.82
N ALA A 144 6.12 -4.93 6.63
CA ALA A 144 7.53 -4.60 6.86
C ALA A 144 8.31 -5.77 7.47
N ASN A 145 7.72 -6.46 8.46
CA ASN A 145 8.30 -7.62 9.11
C ASN A 145 8.44 -8.80 8.14
N VAL A 146 7.33 -9.18 7.48
CA VAL A 146 7.30 -10.29 6.51
C VAL A 146 8.23 -10.02 5.34
N GLY A 147 8.23 -8.81 4.79
CA GLY A 147 9.10 -8.43 3.69
C GLY A 147 10.59 -8.48 4.04
N ALA A 148 10.95 -8.21 5.30
CA ALA A 148 12.32 -8.35 5.79
C ALA A 148 12.71 -9.82 5.98
N HIS A 149 11.80 -10.67 6.45
CA HIS A 149 12.01 -12.13 6.49
C HIS A 149 12.23 -12.70 5.09
N LEU A 150 11.39 -12.33 4.13
CA LEU A 150 11.52 -12.77 2.74
C LEU A 150 12.83 -12.31 2.10
N LEU A 151 13.36 -11.15 2.52
CA LEU A 151 14.67 -10.68 2.07
C LEU A 151 15.83 -11.57 2.56
N GLN A 152 15.69 -12.19 3.73
CA GLN A 152 16.65 -13.11 4.31
C GLN A 152 16.53 -14.53 3.74
N PHE A 153 15.36 -14.91 3.26
CA PHE A 153 15.11 -16.18 2.58
C PHE A 153 15.66 -16.12 1.15
N ASN A 154 16.88 -16.60 0.98
CA ASN A 154 17.56 -16.62 -0.31
C ASN A 154 17.12 -17.86 -1.11
N VAL A 155 15.90 -17.85 -1.64
CA VAL A 155 15.38 -18.92 -2.52
C VAL A 155 16.21 -19.04 -3.83
N SER A 156 17.06 -18.04 -4.10
CA SER A 156 17.84 -17.95 -5.33
C SER A 156 19.11 -18.79 -5.33
N GLU A 157 19.56 -19.30 -4.18
CA GLU A 157 20.77 -20.15 -4.13
C GLU A 157 20.47 -21.61 -4.49
N ASP A 158 19.26 -22.08 -4.14
CA ASP A 158 18.88 -23.48 -4.36
C ASP A 158 18.18 -23.70 -5.71
N LEU A 159 17.57 -22.67 -6.29
CA LEU A 159 16.86 -22.74 -7.56
C LEU A 159 17.26 -21.58 -8.48
N SER A 160 18.03 -21.83 -9.50
CA SER A 160 18.38 -20.85 -10.53
C SER A 160 17.65 -21.15 -11.82
N PHE A 161 16.98 -20.12 -12.34
CA PHE A 161 16.23 -20.15 -13.59
C PHE A 161 16.93 -19.21 -14.58
N SER A 162 17.46 -19.72 -15.65
CA SER A 162 18.11 -18.91 -16.68
C SER A 162 17.67 -19.32 -18.07
N PRO A 163 17.25 -18.37 -18.93
CA PRO A 163 17.12 -18.65 -20.34
C PRO A 163 18.50 -18.94 -20.93
N TYR A 164 18.62 -19.94 -21.78
CA TYR A 164 19.85 -20.18 -22.50
C TYR A 164 19.58 -20.32 -24.00
N ILE A 165 20.52 -19.83 -24.78
CA ILE A 165 20.53 -19.98 -26.22
C ILE A 165 21.83 -20.73 -26.54
N GLU A 166 21.70 -21.93 -27.09
CA GLU A 166 22.83 -22.72 -27.55
C GLU A 166 22.83 -22.75 -29.08
N SER A 167 23.93 -22.35 -29.67
CA SER A 167 24.16 -22.47 -31.09
C SER A 167 25.06 -23.67 -31.34
N ASP A 168 24.54 -24.67 -31.99
CA ASP A 168 25.34 -25.85 -32.40
C ASP A 168 26.22 -25.48 -33.60
N TYR A 169 27.51 -25.65 -33.41
CA TYR A 169 28.53 -25.29 -34.43
C TYR A 169 28.48 -26.18 -35.65
N PHE A 170 27.83 -27.37 -35.56
CA PHE A 170 27.78 -28.34 -36.67
C PHE A 170 26.52 -28.22 -37.53
N ASP A 171 25.42 -27.73 -37.02
CA ASP A 171 24.12 -27.73 -37.73
C ASP A 171 23.49 -26.33 -37.88
N PHE A 172 24.19 -25.28 -37.53
CA PHE A 172 23.68 -23.88 -37.55
C PHE A 172 22.29 -23.70 -36.93
N SER A 173 21.81 -24.67 -36.17
CA SER A 173 20.54 -24.61 -35.50
C SER A 173 20.70 -23.86 -34.17
N GLN A 174 19.81 -22.90 -33.92
CA GLN A 174 19.71 -22.21 -32.64
C GLN A 174 18.62 -22.87 -31.79
N SER A 175 19.01 -23.48 -30.68
CA SER A 175 18.06 -23.98 -29.69
C SER A 175 17.95 -22.99 -28.54
N ALA A 176 16.72 -22.48 -28.28
CA ALA A 176 16.43 -21.67 -27.14
C ALA A 176 15.70 -22.53 -26.10
N GLY A 177 16.16 -22.48 -24.87
CA GLY A 177 15.60 -23.27 -23.78
C GLY A 177 15.65 -22.55 -22.43
N ILE A 178 15.11 -23.21 -21.43
CA ILE A 178 15.08 -22.75 -20.07
C ILE A 178 15.86 -23.75 -19.23
N LYS A 179 16.95 -23.29 -18.58
CA LYS A 179 17.79 -24.12 -17.74
C LYS A 179 17.36 -23.97 -16.27
N PHE A 180 16.96 -25.08 -15.67
CA PHE A 180 16.71 -25.19 -14.25
C PHE A 180 17.95 -25.79 -13.59
N LYS A 181 18.53 -25.09 -12.61
CA LYS A 181 19.61 -25.60 -11.79
C LYS A 181 19.10 -25.70 -10.36
N ILE A 182 19.06 -26.92 -9.82
CA ILE A 182 18.71 -27.22 -8.44
C ILE A 182 20.02 -27.68 -7.78
N ASN A 183 20.49 -26.95 -6.77
CA ASN A 183 21.58 -27.41 -5.92
C ASN A 183 20.96 -28.22 -4.79
N ILE A 184 21.29 -29.50 -4.70
CA ILE A 184 20.87 -30.40 -3.62
C ILE A 184 22.16 -30.63 -2.80
N ASP A 185 22.17 -30.02 -1.60
CA ASP A 185 23.21 -30.32 -0.59
C ASP A 185 22.80 -31.53 0.25
#